data_01cb73aadb91db6b6235d2d8854bc5a6
#
_entry.id   01cb73aadb91db6b6235d2d8854bc5a6
#
_cell.length_a   1.000
_cell.length_b   1.000
_cell.length_c   1.000
_cell.angle_alpha   90.00
_cell.angle_beta   90.00
_cell.angle_gamma   90.00
#
_symmetry.space_group_name_H-M   'P 1'
#
loop_
_entity.id
_entity.type
_entity.pdbx_description
1 polymer ?
#
loop_
_entity_poly.entity_id
_entity_poly.type
_entity_poly.pdbx_seq_one_letter_code
_entity_poly.pdbx_strand_id
1 'polypeptide(L)'
;VAVGFQSISKTPPPVRTAAFAAELGQVVKTPWTERNAIRTLENGGNYFPAMLQAMDQAQKTITFESYVCVDSEPTQKFTQMFVERARAGVQVHVILDAFGCSKYGDAHLKAMRDAGVQLHLYRPMNLLMPWRYIHRTHRRVLVTDGRTGFIGGAGWAYCWDGHAENVHRWRDTQYELRGPVVAQLQDHFNDNWEELTGQRLTGPDYYPPLSGEGNLKAQVALGSPEKLGDTLGSSYLLAFRAAQESIIIAHAYFIPNRPLREALLDALKRGVKVQIIIPGQHIDFPASRSVNTRYLRALVAAGAELYEFQPTMTHGKLVVVDGHLSIAGSTNLDQRSFFINDENNLNVLDDAFSARQLDMIRRDREKSKRLHRPDLNLSLGRWFQGAFCRLFEYQM
;
A
#
# COMPACT_ATOMS: atom_id res chain seq x y z
N VAL A 1 14.26 -13.82 15.24
CA VAL A 1 15.30 -13.31 14.33
C VAL A 1 15.11 -11.81 14.26
N ALA A 2 16.12 -11.02 14.66
CA ALA A 2 16.08 -9.57 14.50
C ALA A 2 16.17 -9.26 13.00
N VAL A 3 15.04 -9.02 12.36
CA VAL A 3 15.00 -8.54 10.98
C VAL A 3 15.41 -7.07 11.02
N GLY A 4 16.59 -6.75 10.50
CA GLY A 4 17.13 -5.40 10.41
C GLY A 4 16.93 -4.81 9.01
N PHE A 5 17.04 -3.50 8.91
CA PHE A 5 17.14 -2.83 7.61
C PHE A 5 18.29 -3.41 6.79
N GLN A 6 18.09 -3.47 5.47
CA GLN A 6 19.17 -3.83 4.56
C GLN A 6 20.30 -2.80 4.65
N SER A 7 21.53 -3.22 4.28
CA SER A 7 22.65 -2.29 4.21
C SER A 7 22.39 -1.26 3.12
N ILE A 8 22.10 -0.04 3.53
CA ILE A 8 21.87 1.11 2.64
C ILE A 8 22.91 2.19 2.92
N SER A 9 23.21 3.00 1.91
CA SER A 9 24.14 4.12 2.03
C SER A 9 23.71 5.09 3.14
N LYS A 10 24.67 5.57 3.93
CA LYS A 10 24.42 6.65 4.90
C LYS A 10 24.18 8.00 4.21
N THR A 11 24.82 8.19 3.06
CA THR A 11 24.73 9.37 2.22
C THR A 11 24.43 8.94 0.79
N PRO A 12 23.18 8.51 0.49
CA PRO A 12 22.82 8.04 -0.83
C PRO A 12 22.86 9.21 -1.86
N PRO A 13 23.02 8.86 -3.14
CA PRO A 13 22.93 9.86 -4.19
C PRO A 13 21.55 10.52 -4.25
N PRO A 14 21.45 11.76 -4.75
CA PRO A 14 20.15 12.46 -4.88
C PRO A 14 19.15 11.68 -5.72
N VAL A 15 17.86 11.79 -5.36
CA VAL A 15 16.75 11.03 -5.94
C VAL A 15 16.65 11.10 -7.47
N ARG A 16 17.07 12.22 -8.07
CA ARG A 16 17.03 12.46 -9.53
C ARG A 16 18.16 11.79 -10.30
N THR A 17 19.04 11.05 -9.64
CA THR A 17 20.22 10.43 -10.29
C THR A 17 19.99 8.98 -10.67
N ALA A 18 20.65 8.53 -11.73
CA ALA A 18 20.65 7.13 -12.12
C ALA A 18 21.26 6.22 -11.03
N ALA A 19 22.22 6.74 -10.27
CA ALA A 19 22.85 6.02 -9.15
C ALA A 19 21.82 5.72 -8.02
N PHE A 20 20.94 6.68 -7.70
CA PHE A 20 19.85 6.45 -6.76
C PHE A 20 18.87 5.38 -7.27
N ALA A 21 18.47 5.47 -8.54
CA ALA A 21 17.58 4.47 -9.13
C ALA A 21 18.19 3.07 -9.07
N ALA A 22 19.50 2.93 -9.34
CA ALA A 22 20.21 1.67 -9.25
C ALA A 22 20.23 1.14 -7.79
N GLU A 23 20.55 2.00 -6.81
CA GLU A 23 20.60 1.61 -5.40
C GLU A 23 19.19 1.21 -4.90
N LEU A 24 18.15 1.96 -5.25
CA LEU A 24 16.77 1.61 -4.88
C LEU A 24 16.34 0.28 -5.49
N GLY A 25 16.68 0.02 -6.76
CA GLY A 25 16.41 -1.28 -7.41
C GLY A 25 17.10 -2.45 -6.70
N GLN A 26 18.31 -2.26 -6.20
CA GLN A 26 19.04 -3.27 -5.40
C GLN A 26 18.37 -3.48 -4.04
N VAL A 27 17.98 -2.40 -3.35
CA VAL A 27 17.32 -2.45 -2.04
C VAL A 27 16.02 -3.22 -2.12
N VAL A 28 15.16 -2.93 -3.12
CA VAL A 28 13.87 -3.61 -3.26
C VAL A 28 13.96 -4.92 -4.06
N LYS A 29 15.14 -5.27 -4.55
CA LYS A 29 15.42 -6.50 -5.33
C LYS A 29 14.51 -6.66 -6.55
N THR A 30 14.08 -5.53 -7.13
CA THR A 30 13.21 -5.49 -8.30
C THR A 30 13.79 -4.50 -9.32
N PRO A 31 13.95 -4.88 -10.58
CA PRO A 31 14.47 -3.99 -11.61
C PRO A 31 13.45 -2.90 -11.96
N TRP A 32 13.93 -1.75 -12.39
CA TRP A 32 13.09 -0.73 -13.01
C TRP A 32 12.63 -1.19 -14.39
N THR A 33 11.38 -0.89 -14.70
CA THR A 33 10.80 -1.06 -16.03
C THR A 33 10.53 0.32 -16.64
N GLU A 34 10.64 0.41 -17.95
CA GLU A 34 10.38 1.63 -18.72
C GLU A 34 9.09 1.47 -19.55
N ARG A 35 8.60 2.58 -20.08
CA ARG A 35 7.46 2.61 -21.00
C ARG A 35 6.14 2.13 -20.37
N ASN A 36 5.94 2.42 -19.10
CA ASN A 36 4.69 2.12 -18.41
C ASN A 36 3.70 3.27 -18.52
N ALA A 37 2.39 2.96 -18.53
CA ALA A 37 1.31 3.89 -18.32
C ALA A 37 0.69 3.63 -16.94
N ILE A 38 0.52 4.69 -16.15
CA ILE A 38 -0.04 4.61 -14.80
C ILE A 38 -1.10 5.68 -14.63
N ARG A 39 -2.31 5.24 -14.31
CA ARG A 39 -3.45 6.11 -14.03
C ARG A 39 -3.75 6.12 -12.54
N THR A 40 -3.77 7.30 -11.94
CA THR A 40 -4.19 7.50 -10.55
C THR A 40 -5.71 7.51 -10.46
N LEU A 41 -6.28 6.69 -9.59
CA LEU A 41 -7.71 6.56 -9.37
C LEU A 41 -8.03 6.95 -7.92
N GLU A 42 -8.60 8.14 -7.76
CA GLU A 42 -8.96 8.67 -6.45
C GLU A 42 -10.34 8.18 -6.03
N ASN A 43 -10.45 7.56 -4.85
CA ASN A 43 -11.68 7.08 -4.21
C ASN A 43 -12.43 5.96 -4.97
N GLY A 44 -13.27 5.22 -4.23
CA GLY A 44 -13.98 4.05 -4.70
C GLY A 44 -14.86 4.28 -5.92
N GLY A 45 -15.50 5.44 -5.99
CA GLY A 45 -16.32 5.82 -7.14
C GLY A 45 -15.55 5.86 -8.47
N ASN A 46 -14.20 5.93 -8.42
CA ASN A 46 -13.37 5.87 -9.63
C ASN A 46 -12.68 4.51 -9.79
N TYR A 47 -12.11 3.93 -8.71
CA TYR A 47 -11.33 2.69 -8.89
C TYR A 47 -12.19 1.44 -8.96
N PHE A 48 -13.31 1.32 -8.23
CA PHE A 48 -14.15 0.12 -8.33
C PHE A 48 -14.75 -0.07 -9.74
N PRO A 49 -15.35 0.96 -10.37
CA PRO A 49 -15.80 0.82 -11.76
C PRO A 49 -14.67 0.46 -12.73
N ALA A 50 -13.48 1.07 -12.59
CA ALA A 50 -12.35 0.76 -13.46
C ALA A 50 -11.87 -0.69 -13.31
N MET A 51 -11.85 -1.21 -12.08
CA MET A 51 -11.46 -2.59 -11.80
C MET A 51 -12.50 -3.58 -12.32
N LEU A 52 -13.79 -3.32 -12.07
CA LEU A 52 -14.88 -4.15 -12.60
C LEU A 52 -14.88 -4.16 -14.14
N GLN A 53 -14.64 -3.02 -14.79
CA GLN A 53 -14.50 -2.93 -16.24
C GLN A 53 -13.31 -3.76 -16.75
N ALA A 54 -12.15 -3.71 -16.08
CA ALA A 54 -11.00 -4.52 -16.48
C ALA A 54 -11.28 -6.02 -16.30
N MET A 55 -12.01 -6.42 -15.27
CA MET A 55 -12.42 -7.80 -15.05
C MET A 55 -13.43 -8.26 -16.11
N ASP A 56 -14.42 -7.42 -16.46
CA ASP A 56 -15.41 -7.72 -17.49
C ASP A 56 -14.77 -7.92 -18.86
N GLN A 57 -13.72 -7.18 -19.16
CA GLN A 57 -12.96 -7.28 -20.41
C GLN A 57 -11.96 -8.43 -20.46
N ALA A 58 -11.68 -9.09 -19.32
CA ALA A 58 -10.71 -10.17 -19.26
C ALA A 58 -11.12 -11.37 -20.10
N GLN A 59 -10.19 -11.89 -20.91
CA GLN A 59 -10.42 -12.99 -21.85
C GLN A 59 -9.74 -14.29 -21.42
N LYS A 60 -8.67 -14.21 -20.61
CA LYS A 60 -7.81 -15.34 -20.28
C LYS A 60 -7.69 -15.57 -18.79
N THR A 61 -7.27 -14.55 -18.04
CA THR A 61 -6.91 -14.71 -16.64
C THR A 61 -7.35 -13.53 -15.78
N ILE A 62 -7.73 -13.82 -14.55
CA ILE A 62 -7.89 -12.84 -13.47
C ILE A 62 -7.15 -13.38 -12.26
N THR A 63 -6.20 -12.61 -11.71
CA THR A 63 -5.57 -12.88 -10.43
C THR A 63 -5.92 -11.76 -9.46
N PHE A 64 -6.36 -12.12 -8.27
CA PHE A 64 -6.86 -11.18 -7.26
C PHE A 64 -6.39 -11.57 -5.87
N GLU A 65 -5.80 -10.62 -5.16
CA GLU A 65 -5.40 -10.78 -3.76
C GLU A 65 -5.84 -9.58 -2.92
N SER A 66 -6.44 -9.86 -1.75
CA SER A 66 -6.90 -8.81 -0.84
C SER A 66 -6.76 -9.19 0.62
N TYR A 67 -6.42 -8.18 1.44
CA TYR A 67 -6.43 -8.29 2.89
C TYR A 67 -7.85 -8.16 3.47
N VAL A 68 -8.63 -7.16 3.04
CA VAL A 68 -9.96 -6.87 3.61
C VAL A 68 -11.04 -7.07 2.56
N CYS A 69 -11.97 -7.98 2.87
CA CYS A 69 -13.25 -8.12 2.19
C CYS A 69 -14.36 -8.20 3.24
N VAL A 70 -15.33 -7.31 3.15
CA VAL A 70 -16.51 -7.31 4.04
C VAL A 70 -17.74 -7.34 3.17
N ASP A 71 -18.74 -8.16 3.52
CA ASP A 71 -20.00 -8.24 2.76
C ASP A 71 -20.66 -6.86 2.66
N SER A 72 -20.80 -6.41 1.43
CA SER A 72 -21.28 -5.08 1.06
C SER A 72 -21.56 -5.03 -0.45
N GLU A 73 -22.28 -4.00 -0.90
CA GLU A 73 -22.59 -3.87 -2.33
C GLU A 73 -21.37 -3.93 -3.25
N PRO A 74 -20.23 -3.24 -2.99
CA PRO A 74 -19.04 -3.40 -3.81
C PRO A 74 -18.54 -4.85 -3.88
N THR A 75 -18.44 -5.54 -2.74
CA THR A 75 -17.93 -6.93 -2.72
C THR A 75 -18.88 -7.92 -3.39
N GLN A 76 -20.20 -7.67 -3.34
CA GLN A 76 -21.18 -8.47 -4.08
C GLN A 76 -20.97 -8.35 -5.59
N LYS A 77 -20.73 -7.13 -6.09
CA LYS A 77 -20.41 -6.89 -7.52
C LYS A 77 -19.12 -7.60 -7.94
N PHE A 78 -18.08 -7.57 -7.10
CA PHE A 78 -16.84 -8.32 -7.38
C PHE A 78 -17.08 -9.83 -7.37
N THR A 79 -17.83 -10.37 -6.39
CA THR A 79 -18.19 -11.80 -6.36
C THR A 79 -18.90 -12.19 -7.64
N GLN A 80 -19.90 -11.42 -8.04
CA GLN A 80 -20.67 -11.67 -9.27
C GLN A 80 -19.74 -11.69 -10.50
N MET A 81 -18.86 -10.71 -10.62
CA MET A 81 -17.91 -10.62 -11.72
C MET A 81 -16.94 -11.82 -11.77
N PHE A 82 -16.40 -12.27 -10.63
CA PHE A 82 -15.59 -13.48 -10.58
C PHE A 82 -16.36 -14.71 -11.08
N VAL A 83 -17.61 -14.87 -10.63
CA VAL A 83 -18.49 -15.97 -11.02
C VAL A 83 -18.79 -15.94 -12.53
N GLU A 84 -19.15 -14.78 -13.06
CA GLU A 84 -19.47 -14.59 -14.48
C GLU A 84 -18.26 -14.87 -15.37
N ARG A 85 -17.08 -14.36 -15.01
CA ARG A 85 -15.85 -14.58 -15.78
C ARG A 85 -15.39 -16.03 -15.73
N ALA A 86 -15.45 -16.68 -14.58
CA ALA A 86 -15.12 -18.11 -14.47
C ALA A 86 -16.07 -18.97 -15.32
N ARG A 87 -17.38 -18.70 -15.30
CA ARG A 87 -18.37 -19.40 -16.17
C ARG A 87 -18.15 -19.12 -17.66
N ALA A 88 -17.59 -17.97 -18.00
CA ALA A 88 -17.21 -17.63 -19.38
C ALA A 88 -15.88 -18.28 -19.81
N GLY A 89 -15.23 -19.09 -18.96
CA GLY A 89 -14.00 -19.81 -19.28
C GLY A 89 -12.71 -19.05 -18.94
N VAL A 90 -12.80 -17.90 -18.29
CA VAL A 90 -11.62 -17.17 -17.79
C VAL A 90 -11.05 -17.91 -16.56
N GLN A 91 -9.73 -18.06 -16.49
CA GLN A 91 -9.05 -18.65 -15.34
C GLN A 91 -8.99 -17.63 -14.21
N VAL A 92 -9.79 -17.83 -13.16
CA VAL A 92 -9.91 -16.88 -12.03
C VAL A 92 -9.22 -17.47 -10.81
N HIS A 93 -8.20 -16.76 -10.30
CA HIS A 93 -7.41 -17.14 -9.11
C HIS A 93 -7.56 -16.06 -8.05
N VAL A 94 -8.00 -16.44 -6.86
CA VAL A 94 -8.31 -15.52 -5.77
C VAL A 94 -7.59 -15.93 -4.49
N ILE A 95 -6.89 -15.00 -3.87
CA ILE A 95 -6.33 -15.11 -2.54
C ILE A 95 -7.02 -14.10 -1.61
N LEU A 96 -7.63 -14.57 -0.56
CA LEU A 96 -8.23 -13.73 0.48
C LEU A 96 -7.54 -14.00 1.81
N ASP A 97 -7.14 -12.93 2.52
CA ASP A 97 -6.59 -13.10 3.87
C ASP A 97 -7.65 -13.66 4.81
N ALA A 98 -7.34 -14.74 5.51
CA ALA A 98 -8.32 -15.45 6.33
C ALA A 98 -8.83 -14.62 7.52
N PHE A 99 -8.04 -13.67 8.03
CA PHE A 99 -8.44 -12.79 9.12
C PHE A 99 -9.20 -11.56 8.59
N GLY A 100 -8.60 -10.85 7.66
CA GLY A 100 -9.16 -9.59 7.14
C GLY A 100 -10.46 -9.80 6.35
N CYS A 101 -10.62 -10.99 5.71
CA CYS A 101 -11.83 -11.35 4.96
C CYS A 101 -12.81 -12.23 5.76
N SER A 102 -12.65 -12.36 7.08
CA SER A 102 -13.54 -13.18 7.94
C SER A 102 -15.01 -12.73 7.93
N LYS A 103 -15.27 -11.48 7.55
CA LYS A 103 -16.63 -10.92 7.43
C LYS A 103 -17.15 -10.88 5.99
N TYR A 104 -16.51 -11.59 5.06
CA TYR A 104 -16.95 -11.62 3.66
C TYR A 104 -18.19 -12.49 3.45
N GLY A 105 -18.31 -13.58 4.23
CA GLY A 105 -19.45 -14.51 4.21
C GLY A 105 -19.23 -15.76 3.36
N ASP A 106 -19.61 -16.90 3.91
CA ASP A 106 -19.43 -18.22 3.27
C ASP A 106 -20.21 -18.37 1.96
N ALA A 107 -21.33 -17.66 1.82
CA ALA A 107 -22.14 -17.69 0.61
C ALA A 107 -21.37 -17.19 -0.62
N HIS A 108 -20.59 -16.11 -0.46
CA HIS A 108 -19.73 -15.58 -1.52
C HIS A 108 -18.61 -16.54 -1.88
N LEU A 109 -17.95 -17.12 -0.86
CA LEU A 109 -16.88 -18.09 -1.06
C LEU A 109 -17.40 -19.35 -1.77
N LYS A 110 -18.60 -19.83 -1.39
CA LYS A 110 -19.26 -20.96 -2.03
C LYS A 110 -19.62 -20.66 -3.48
N ALA A 111 -20.24 -19.50 -3.76
CA ALA A 111 -20.65 -19.12 -5.10
C ALA A 111 -19.45 -19.06 -6.07
N MET A 112 -18.31 -18.53 -5.63
CA MET A 112 -17.09 -18.49 -6.42
C MET A 112 -16.55 -19.92 -6.70
N ARG A 113 -16.47 -20.78 -5.66
CA ARG A 113 -16.00 -22.15 -5.84
C ARG A 113 -16.89 -22.97 -6.76
N ASP A 114 -18.22 -22.87 -6.60
CA ASP A 114 -19.19 -23.55 -7.43
C ASP A 114 -19.12 -23.11 -8.93
N ALA A 115 -18.63 -21.91 -9.17
CA ALA A 115 -18.40 -21.39 -10.53
C ALA A 115 -17.04 -21.77 -11.14
N GLY A 116 -16.16 -22.45 -10.39
CA GLY A 116 -14.83 -22.86 -10.82
C GLY A 116 -13.71 -21.86 -10.51
N VAL A 117 -13.96 -20.82 -9.70
CA VAL A 117 -12.91 -19.92 -9.20
C VAL A 117 -11.96 -20.70 -8.28
N GLN A 118 -10.66 -20.63 -8.57
CA GLN A 118 -9.63 -21.19 -7.70
C GLN A 118 -9.38 -20.20 -6.55
N LEU A 119 -10.01 -20.49 -5.40
CA LEU A 119 -10.02 -19.60 -4.24
C LEU A 119 -9.31 -20.23 -3.05
N HIS A 120 -8.30 -19.51 -2.54
CA HIS A 120 -7.54 -19.90 -1.36
C HIS A 120 -7.61 -18.81 -0.27
N LEU A 121 -7.69 -19.28 1.00
CA LEU A 121 -7.59 -18.42 2.17
C LEU A 121 -6.12 -18.37 2.62
N TYR A 122 -5.56 -17.16 2.71
CA TYR A 122 -4.19 -16.98 3.17
C TYR A 122 -4.10 -17.10 4.69
N ARG A 123 -3.30 -18.08 5.14
CA ARG A 123 -2.98 -18.38 6.56
C ARG A 123 -4.21 -18.39 7.48
N PRO A 124 -5.15 -19.32 7.27
CA PRO A 124 -6.24 -19.56 8.22
C PRO A 124 -5.68 -20.00 9.58
N MET A 125 -6.49 -19.82 10.64
CA MET A 125 -6.09 -20.24 11.99
C MET A 125 -5.73 -21.74 11.98
N ASN A 126 -4.51 -22.05 12.40
CA ASN A 126 -4.03 -23.41 12.58
C ASN A 126 -3.53 -23.58 14.02
N LEU A 127 -4.21 -24.40 14.79
CA LEU A 127 -3.88 -24.63 16.21
C LEU A 127 -2.51 -25.29 16.42
N LEU A 128 -1.98 -25.97 15.40
CA LEU A 128 -0.65 -26.60 15.46
C LEU A 128 0.47 -25.60 15.13
N MET A 129 0.16 -24.51 14.43
CA MET A 129 1.11 -23.47 14.03
C MET A 129 0.53 -22.07 14.23
N PRO A 130 0.16 -21.69 15.46
CA PRO A 130 -0.55 -20.43 15.73
C PRO A 130 0.30 -19.20 15.40
N TRP A 131 1.64 -19.30 15.42
CA TRP A 131 2.54 -18.19 15.06
C TRP A 131 2.43 -17.78 13.58
N ARG A 132 2.06 -18.68 12.66
CA ARG A 132 1.85 -18.35 11.25
C ARG A 132 0.64 -17.44 11.05
N TYR A 133 -0.30 -17.42 11.98
CA TYR A 133 -1.48 -16.57 11.93
C TYR A 133 -1.18 -15.08 12.14
N ILE A 134 -0.01 -14.73 12.69
CA ILE A 134 0.39 -13.34 12.92
C ILE A 134 0.76 -12.64 11.60
N HIS A 135 1.37 -13.38 10.67
CA HIS A 135 1.75 -12.88 9.35
C HIS A 135 0.55 -12.86 8.43
N ARG A 136 0.23 -11.70 7.85
CA ARG A 136 -0.94 -11.50 6.99
C ARG A 136 -0.50 -11.04 5.61
N THR A 137 -1.27 -11.39 4.58
CA THR A 137 -1.12 -10.69 3.31
C THR A 137 -1.87 -9.37 3.41
N HIS A 138 -1.14 -8.28 3.32
CA HIS A 138 -1.72 -6.94 3.26
C HIS A 138 -1.64 -6.36 1.85
N ARG A 139 -1.27 -7.18 0.87
CA ARG A 139 -1.25 -6.83 -0.56
C ARG A 139 -2.66 -6.59 -1.08
N ARG A 140 -2.78 -5.71 -2.06
CA ARG A 140 -3.98 -5.49 -2.88
C ARG A 140 -3.54 -5.60 -4.32
N VAL A 141 -3.91 -6.68 -4.96
CA VAL A 141 -3.52 -7.01 -6.32
C VAL A 141 -4.75 -7.38 -7.11
N LEU A 142 -4.92 -6.79 -8.27
CA LEU A 142 -5.76 -7.31 -9.34
C LEU A 142 -4.93 -7.25 -10.62
N VAL A 143 -4.82 -8.37 -11.34
CA VAL A 143 -4.25 -8.38 -12.68
C VAL A 143 -5.21 -9.10 -13.60
N THR A 144 -5.48 -8.52 -14.79
CA THR A 144 -6.31 -9.12 -15.83
C THR A 144 -5.47 -9.36 -17.08
N ASP A 145 -5.51 -10.60 -17.61
CA ASP A 145 -4.81 -11.06 -18.81
C ASP A 145 -3.29 -10.78 -18.81
N GLY A 146 -2.68 -10.58 -17.64
CA GLY A 146 -1.30 -10.13 -17.52
C GLY A 146 -0.99 -8.76 -18.13
N ARG A 147 -2.01 -7.96 -18.49
CA ARG A 147 -1.91 -6.70 -19.24
C ARG A 147 -2.31 -5.47 -18.45
N THR A 148 -3.32 -5.58 -17.61
CA THR A 148 -3.80 -4.48 -16.77
C THR A 148 -3.68 -4.90 -15.30
N GLY A 149 -3.00 -4.08 -14.52
CA GLY A 149 -2.81 -4.30 -13.09
C GLY A 149 -3.41 -3.19 -12.24
N PHE A 150 -3.81 -3.48 -11.00
CA PHE A 150 -4.23 -2.49 -10.02
C PHE A 150 -3.51 -2.73 -8.70
N ILE A 151 -2.98 -1.65 -8.13
CA ILE A 151 -2.25 -1.64 -6.86
C ILE A 151 -2.63 -0.40 -6.03
N GLY A 152 -2.65 -0.51 -4.71
CA GLY A 152 -2.93 0.62 -3.82
C GLY A 152 -3.27 0.20 -2.40
N GLY A 153 -3.95 1.07 -1.64
CA GLY A 153 -4.28 0.86 -0.24
C GLY A 153 -5.68 0.31 0.03
N ALA A 154 -6.61 0.41 -0.93
CA ALA A 154 -8.02 0.18 -0.68
C ALA A 154 -8.35 -1.30 -0.44
N GLY A 155 -9.23 -1.54 0.53
CA GLY A 155 -9.89 -2.83 0.72
C GLY A 155 -11.23 -2.88 -0.01
N TRP A 156 -11.93 -3.99 0.14
CA TRP A 156 -13.20 -4.29 -0.52
C TRP A 156 -14.32 -4.27 0.51
N ALA A 157 -14.81 -3.08 0.80
CA ALA A 157 -15.89 -2.86 1.74
C ALA A 157 -16.62 -1.55 1.44
N TYR A 158 -17.79 -1.40 2.02
CA TYR A 158 -18.62 -0.20 1.91
C TYR A 158 -17.86 1.10 2.18
N CYS A 159 -16.96 1.11 3.17
CA CYS A 159 -16.24 2.32 3.55
C CYS A 159 -15.28 2.84 2.47
N TRP A 160 -14.79 1.99 1.57
CA TRP A 160 -13.94 2.43 0.44
C TRP A 160 -14.73 2.84 -0.80
N ASP A 161 -16.06 2.66 -0.83
CA ASP A 161 -16.88 3.09 -1.96
C ASP A 161 -17.13 4.62 -1.94
N GLY A 162 -17.65 5.18 -3.06
CA GLY A 162 -17.98 6.61 -3.16
C GLY A 162 -16.77 7.51 -3.39
N HIS A 163 -16.91 8.79 -3.02
CA HIS A 163 -15.95 9.87 -3.32
C HIS A 163 -15.39 10.55 -2.06
N ALA A 164 -15.37 9.87 -0.92
CA ALA A 164 -15.02 10.46 0.39
C ALA A 164 -15.92 11.64 0.78
N GLU A 165 -17.19 11.55 0.42
CA GLU A 165 -18.19 12.61 0.57
C GLU A 165 -18.78 12.71 1.97
N ASN A 166 -18.57 11.68 2.82
CA ASN A 166 -19.05 11.66 4.20
C ASN A 166 -18.13 10.80 5.09
N VAL A 167 -18.35 10.80 6.40
CA VAL A 167 -17.52 10.14 7.39
C VAL A 167 -17.43 8.61 7.25
N HIS A 168 -18.36 7.99 6.54
CA HIS A 168 -18.43 6.55 6.30
C HIS A 168 -17.77 6.13 4.98
N ARG A 169 -17.37 7.07 4.14
CA ARG A 169 -16.73 6.86 2.84
C ARG A 169 -15.29 7.35 2.90
N TRP A 170 -14.34 6.43 2.89
CA TRP A 170 -12.93 6.72 3.13
C TRP A 170 -12.23 7.32 1.91
N ARG A 171 -11.27 8.17 2.17
CA ARG A 171 -10.36 8.71 1.18
C ARG A 171 -9.23 7.72 0.93
N ASP A 172 -9.13 7.15 -0.26
CA ASP A 172 -8.04 6.26 -0.65
C ASP A 172 -7.70 6.43 -2.14
N THR A 173 -6.63 5.77 -2.60
CA THR A 173 -6.14 5.86 -3.98
C THR A 173 -5.69 4.49 -4.45
N GLN A 174 -6.09 4.15 -5.68
CA GLN A 174 -5.58 2.99 -6.43
C GLN A 174 -4.88 3.46 -7.69
N TYR A 175 -4.01 2.63 -8.22
CA TYR A 175 -3.25 2.90 -9.44
C TYR A 175 -3.52 1.78 -10.45
N GLU A 176 -4.01 2.14 -11.62
CA GLU A 176 -4.11 1.25 -12.76
C GLU A 176 -2.78 1.26 -13.51
N LEU A 177 -2.23 0.10 -13.77
CA LEU A 177 -0.94 -0.13 -14.38
C LEU A 177 -1.12 -0.80 -15.75
N ARG A 178 -0.37 -0.34 -16.73
CA ARG A 178 -0.20 -0.99 -18.03
C ARG A 178 1.27 -0.94 -18.44
N GLY A 179 1.71 -1.90 -19.24
CA GLY A 179 3.10 -2.04 -19.66
C GLY A 179 3.89 -3.02 -18.81
N PRO A 180 5.23 -3.06 -18.96
CA PRO A 180 6.09 -4.10 -18.38
C PRO A 180 6.00 -4.25 -16.86
N VAL A 181 5.64 -3.20 -16.12
CA VAL A 181 5.47 -3.22 -14.66
C VAL A 181 4.38 -4.18 -14.19
N VAL A 182 3.42 -4.54 -15.06
CA VAL A 182 2.32 -5.46 -14.72
C VAL A 182 2.85 -6.86 -14.43
N ALA A 183 3.90 -7.31 -15.13
CA ALA A 183 4.52 -8.59 -14.89
C ALA A 183 5.09 -8.71 -13.45
N GLN A 184 5.64 -7.61 -12.91
CA GLN A 184 6.12 -7.58 -11.53
C GLN A 184 4.97 -7.70 -10.53
N LEU A 185 3.82 -7.06 -10.81
CA LEU A 185 2.64 -7.19 -9.96
C LEU A 185 2.07 -8.61 -10.01
N GLN A 186 2.09 -9.28 -11.18
CA GLN A 186 1.73 -10.69 -11.33
C GLN A 186 2.70 -11.60 -10.54
N ASP A 187 3.98 -11.30 -10.52
CA ASP A 187 4.97 -12.02 -9.70
C ASP A 187 4.67 -11.92 -8.20
N HIS A 188 4.17 -10.76 -7.74
CA HIS A 188 3.77 -10.58 -6.34
C HIS A 188 2.56 -11.45 -5.96
N PHE A 189 1.57 -11.58 -6.85
CA PHE A 189 0.49 -12.53 -6.65
C PHE A 189 1.02 -13.97 -6.61
N ASN A 190 1.90 -14.32 -7.55
CA ASN A 190 2.49 -15.64 -7.63
C ASN A 190 3.31 -16.04 -6.39
N ASP A 191 3.93 -15.10 -5.71
CA ASP A 191 4.70 -15.37 -4.49
C ASP A 191 3.84 -16.03 -3.39
N ASN A 192 2.61 -15.52 -3.17
CA ASN A 192 1.67 -16.10 -2.22
C ASN A 192 0.87 -17.27 -2.82
N TRP A 193 0.59 -17.24 -4.12
CA TRP A 193 -0.09 -18.34 -4.80
C TRP A 193 0.73 -19.63 -4.75
N GLU A 194 2.02 -19.54 -5.03
CA GLU A 194 2.97 -20.66 -4.98
C GLU A 194 3.14 -21.18 -3.53
N GLU A 195 3.17 -20.29 -2.54
CA GLU A 195 3.18 -20.70 -1.12
C GLU A 195 1.95 -21.52 -0.73
N LEU A 196 0.77 -21.15 -1.25
CA LEU A 196 -0.50 -21.80 -0.92
C LEU A 196 -0.75 -23.11 -1.68
N THR A 197 -0.30 -23.17 -2.94
CA THR A 197 -0.69 -24.25 -3.87
C THR A 197 0.47 -25.16 -4.30
N GLY A 198 1.71 -24.72 -4.08
CA GLY A 198 2.90 -25.38 -4.63
C GLY A 198 3.08 -25.18 -6.14
N GLN A 199 2.24 -24.38 -6.80
CA GLN A 199 2.25 -24.14 -8.24
C GLN A 199 2.40 -22.67 -8.56
N ARG A 200 3.23 -22.35 -9.56
CA ARG A 200 3.38 -21.00 -10.08
C ARG A 200 2.57 -20.85 -11.38
N LEU A 201 1.79 -19.78 -11.47
CA LEU A 201 1.09 -19.43 -12.70
C LEU A 201 2.09 -18.89 -13.72
N THR A 202 2.18 -19.51 -14.87
CA THR A 202 3.17 -19.21 -15.92
C THR A 202 2.55 -19.21 -17.30
N GLY A 203 3.32 -18.83 -18.31
CA GLY A 203 2.90 -18.83 -19.69
C GLY A 203 2.30 -17.50 -20.19
N PRO A 204 1.94 -17.43 -21.48
CA PRO A 204 1.57 -16.18 -22.14
C PRO A 204 0.23 -15.58 -21.68
N ASP A 205 -0.62 -16.35 -21.04
CA ASP A 205 -1.90 -15.87 -20.51
C ASP A 205 -1.70 -15.03 -19.23
N TYR A 206 -0.63 -15.28 -18.47
CA TYR A 206 -0.23 -14.51 -17.27
C TYR A 206 0.89 -13.51 -17.56
N TYR A 207 1.75 -13.81 -18.51
CA TYR A 207 2.92 -13.03 -18.90
C TYR A 207 2.96 -12.83 -20.43
N PRO A 208 1.98 -12.11 -21.00
CA PRO A 208 1.99 -11.82 -22.42
C PRO A 208 3.17 -10.90 -22.77
N PRO A 209 3.65 -10.91 -24.01
CA PRO A 209 4.55 -9.87 -24.47
C PRO A 209 3.88 -8.50 -24.31
N LEU A 210 4.50 -7.61 -23.53
CA LEU A 210 4.01 -6.25 -23.30
C LEU A 210 4.85 -5.27 -24.12
N SER A 211 4.24 -4.65 -25.11
CA SER A 211 4.76 -3.43 -25.72
C SER A 211 4.54 -2.27 -24.75
N GLY A 212 5.46 -1.32 -24.68
CA GLY A 212 5.29 -0.16 -23.82
C GLY A 212 4.05 0.65 -24.20
N GLU A 213 3.24 1.00 -23.20
CA GLU A 213 1.99 1.76 -23.36
C GLU A 213 2.09 3.22 -22.89
N GLY A 214 3.26 3.63 -22.38
CA GLY A 214 3.50 4.96 -21.86
C GLY A 214 4.99 5.32 -21.82
N ASN A 215 5.34 6.27 -20.98
CA ASN A 215 6.70 6.79 -20.86
C ASN A 215 7.26 6.73 -19.42
N LEU A 216 6.49 6.16 -18.47
CA LEU A 216 6.88 6.16 -17.07
C LEU A 216 7.92 5.08 -16.76
N LYS A 217 8.90 5.46 -15.94
CA LYS A 217 9.85 4.56 -15.29
C LYS A 217 9.26 4.13 -13.95
N ALA A 218 8.99 2.83 -13.80
CA ALA A 218 8.33 2.31 -12.62
C ALA A 218 8.86 0.92 -12.22
N GLN A 219 8.63 0.57 -10.95
CA GLN A 219 8.82 -0.78 -10.42
C GLN A 219 7.78 -1.07 -9.35
N VAL A 220 7.40 -2.34 -9.20
CA VAL A 220 6.59 -2.78 -8.06
C VAL A 220 7.50 -3.48 -7.06
N ALA A 221 7.67 -2.87 -5.89
CA ALA A 221 8.52 -3.39 -4.82
C ALA A 221 7.75 -4.38 -3.95
N LEU A 222 8.31 -5.57 -3.75
CA LEU A 222 7.75 -6.63 -2.92
C LEU A 222 8.23 -6.50 -1.47
N GLY A 223 7.29 -6.48 -0.54
CA GLY A 223 7.51 -6.73 0.87
C GLY A 223 7.09 -8.16 1.23
N SER A 224 8.06 -8.97 1.60
CA SER A 224 7.84 -10.32 2.12
C SER A 224 8.93 -10.57 3.19
N PRO A 225 8.69 -10.12 4.43
CA PRO A 225 9.74 -10.09 5.46
C PRO A 225 10.33 -11.46 5.76
N GLU A 226 9.53 -12.52 5.70
CA GLU A 226 10.02 -13.89 5.92
C GLU A 226 11.00 -14.36 4.83
N LYS A 227 10.84 -13.87 3.58
CA LYS A 227 11.64 -14.30 2.42
C LYS A 227 12.77 -13.31 2.07
N LEU A 228 12.48 -12.01 2.16
CA LEU A 228 13.36 -10.96 1.64
C LEU A 228 13.98 -10.06 2.70
N GLY A 229 13.51 -10.13 3.97
CA GLY A 229 13.80 -9.13 4.99
C GLY A 229 13.06 -7.82 4.72
N ASP A 230 13.43 -6.74 5.41
CA ASP A 230 12.79 -5.44 5.23
C ASP A 230 13.30 -4.71 3.97
N THR A 231 12.65 -4.97 2.85
CA THR A 231 12.89 -4.25 1.58
C THR A 231 12.18 -2.90 1.55
N LEU A 232 10.93 -2.85 2.02
CA LEU A 232 10.09 -1.66 1.89
C LEU A 232 10.46 -0.56 2.90
N GLY A 233 10.70 -0.89 4.18
CA GLY A 233 11.20 0.08 5.15
C GLY A 233 12.57 0.62 4.76
N SER A 234 13.44 -0.25 4.22
CA SER A 234 14.74 0.16 3.67
C SER A 234 14.60 1.09 2.48
N SER A 235 13.60 0.90 1.61
CA SER A 235 13.33 1.80 0.48
C SER A 235 12.92 3.20 0.93
N TYR A 236 12.03 3.31 1.94
CA TYR A 236 11.68 4.60 2.54
C TYR A 236 12.87 5.27 3.21
N LEU A 237 13.68 4.50 3.94
CA LEU A 237 14.88 5.02 4.61
C LEU A 237 15.90 5.58 3.60
N LEU A 238 16.12 4.86 2.49
CA LEU A 238 16.97 5.33 1.40
C LEU A 238 16.42 6.63 0.80
N ALA A 239 15.13 6.68 0.47
CA ALA A 239 14.47 7.84 -0.11
C ALA A 239 14.54 9.08 0.80
N PHE A 240 14.31 8.93 2.12
CA PHE A 240 14.38 10.04 3.07
C PHE A 240 15.80 10.57 3.27
N ARG A 241 16.81 9.69 3.22
CA ARG A 241 18.21 10.11 3.25
C ARG A 241 18.65 10.82 1.99
N ALA A 242 18.14 10.39 0.83
CA ALA A 242 18.48 10.97 -0.49
C ALA A 242 17.83 12.31 -0.75
N ALA A 243 16.75 12.66 -0.03
CA ALA A 243 15.97 13.88 -0.23
C ALA A 243 16.83 15.16 -0.10
N GLN A 244 16.67 16.08 -1.07
CA GLN A 244 17.36 17.35 -1.13
C GLN A 244 16.40 18.56 -0.95
N GLU A 245 15.14 18.44 -1.39
CA GLU A 245 14.19 19.54 -1.46
C GLU A 245 12.99 19.31 -0.55
N SER A 246 12.33 18.14 -0.69
CA SER A 246 11.08 17.87 0.03
C SER A 246 10.77 16.41 0.23
N ILE A 247 10.10 16.11 1.35
CA ILE A 247 9.46 14.81 1.65
C ILE A 247 8.02 15.12 2.00
N ILE A 248 7.08 14.71 1.15
CA ILE A 248 5.64 14.91 1.33
C ILE A 248 4.98 13.58 1.56
N ILE A 249 4.35 13.41 2.71
CA ILE A 249 3.78 12.15 3.20
C ILE A 249 2.27 12.32 3.39
N ALA A 250 1.46 11.46 2.77
CA ALA A 250 0.04 11.31 3.06
C ALA A 250 -0.23 9.84 3.41
N HIS A 251 -0.44 9.56 4.71
CA HIS A 251 -0.40 8.19 5.20
C HIS A 251 -1.47 7.90 6.26
N ALA A 252 -2.17 6.76 6.09
CA ALA A 252 -3.19 6.29 7.03
C ALA A 252 -2.61 6.03 8.43
N TYR A 253 -1.52 5.27 8.47
CA TYR A 253 -0.82 4.92 9.70
C TYR A 253 0.63 5.36 9.59
N PHE A 254 0.97 6.39 10.34
CA PHE A 254 2.31 6.97 10.37
C PHE A 254 2.94 6.72 11.73
N ILE A 255 3.47 5.51 11.94
CA ILE A 255 4.17 5.06 13.17
C ILE A 255 5.61 4.67 12.79
N PRO A 256 6.41 5.62 12.26
CA PRO A 256 7.73 5.29 11.75
C PRO A 256 8.64 4.80 12.87
N ASN A 257 9.40 3.76 12.60
CA ASN A 257 10.41 3.23 13.50
C ASN A 257 11.57 4.24 13.70
N ARG A 258 12.47 3.94 14.63
CA ARG A 258 13.57 4.86 14.98
C ARG A 258 14.42 5.30 13.79
N PRO A 259 14.91 4.40 12.89
CA PRO A 259 15.72 4.83 11.75
C PRO A 259 15.00 5.80 10.81
N LEU A 260 13.72 5.58 10.50
CA LEU A 260 12.94 6.48 9.66
C LEU A 260 12.70 7.84 10.32
N ARG A 261 12.44 7.85 11.65
CA ARG A 261 12.31 9.11 12.39
C ARG A 261 13.60 9.93 12.39
N GLU A 262 14.75 9.27 12.63
CA GLU A 262 16.06 9.89 12.57
C GLU A 262 16.35 10.45 11.17
N ALA A 263 16.03 9.71 10.11
CA ALA A 263 16.20 10.19 8.73
C ALA A 263 15.35 11.43 8.42
N LEU A 264 14.09 11.48 8.90
CA LEU A 264 13.23 12.66 8.74
C LEU A 264 13.76 13.87 9.54
N LEU A 265 14.23 13.66 10.77
CA LEU A 265 14.84 14.72 11.57
C LEU A 265 16.13 15.24 10.92
N ASP A 266 16.93 14.36 10.35
CA ASP A 266 18.17 14.76 9.65
C ASP A 266 17.85 15.46 8.32
N ALA A 267 16.79 15.08 7.62
CA ALA A 267 16.30 15.81 6.45
C ALA A 267 15.90 17.24 6.82
N LEU A 268 15.14 17.43 7.90
CA LEU A 268 14.78 18.76 8.43
C LEU A 268 16.01 19.60 8.78
N LYS A 269 17.05 19.02 9.43
CA LYS A 269 18.32 19.72 9.71
C LYS A 269 19.07 20.13 8.45
N ARG A 270 18.95 19.38 7.36
CA ARG A 270 19.52 19.75 6.04
C ARG A 270 18.72 20.82 5.31
N GLY A 271 17.57 21.27 5.87
CA GLY A 271 16.69 22.24 5.24
C GLY A 271 15.65 21.65 4.29
N VAL A 272 15.53 20.32 4.23
CA VAL A 272 14.51 19.62 3.43
C VAL A 272 13.13 19.91 4.01
N LYS A 273 12.17 20.32 3.17
CA LYS A 273 10.78 20.52 3.59
C LYS A 273 10.11 19.17 3.86
N VAL A 274 9.63 18.95 5.09
CA VAL A 274 8.85 17.75 5.45
C VAL A 274 7.42 18.15 5.75
N GLN A 275 6.47 17.56 5.00
CA GLN A 275 5.03 17.74 5.19
C GLN A 275 4.37 16.39 5.40
N ILE A 276 3.48 16.29 6.40
CA ILE A 276 2.83 15.03 6.77
C ILE A 276 1.33 15.27 6.89
N ILE A 277 0.52 14.47 6.20
CA ILE A 277 -0.94 14.42 6.35
C ILE A 277 -1.30 13.05 6.91
N ILE A 278 -2.05 13.05 8.01
CA ILE A 278 -2.53 11.84 8.71
C ILE A 278 -4.07 11.92 8.88
N PRO A 279 -4.74 10.81 9.23
CA PRO A 279 -6.15 10.85 9.62
C PRO A 279 -6.39 11.76 10.83
N GLY A 280 -7.51 12.47 10.81
CA GLY A 280 -7.99 13.27 11.92
C GLY A 280 -8.76 12.44 12.94
N GLN A 281 -9.93 12.96 13.35
CA GLN A 281 -10.81 12.28 14.33
C GLN A 281 -11.47 11.01 13.76
N HIS A 282 -11.68 10.96 12.47
CA HIS A 282 -12.26 9.81 11.77
C HIS A 282 -11.14 8.82 11.42
N ILE A 283 -10.87 7.92 12.34
CA ILE A 283 -9.87 6.86 12.19
C ILE A 283 -10.45 5.57 12.74
N ASP A 284 -10.22 4.47 12.02
CA ASP A 284 -10.70 3.12 12.38
C ASP A 284 -10.01 2.54 13.62
N PHE A 285 -8.76 2.94 13.89
CA PHE A 285 -8.00 2.52 15.06
C PHE A 285 -7.53 3.73 15.91
N PRO A 286 -8.37 4.26 16.81
CA PRO A 286 -8.09 5.48 17.59
C PRO A 286 -6.81 5.43 18.44
N ALA A 287 -6.38 4.25 18.88
CA ALA A 287 -5.16 4.08 19.69
C ALA A 287 -3.89 4.49 18.91
N SER A 288 -3.85 4.33 17.60
CA SER A 288 -2.72 4.74 16.75
C SER A 288 -2.40 6.24 16.87
N ARG A 289 -3.42 7.08 17.09
CA ARG A 289 -3.26 8.52 17.32
C ARG A 289 -2.43 8.83 18.57
N SER A 290 -2.66 8.09 19.66
CA SER A 290 -1.96 8.30 20.93
C SER A 290 -0.50 7.85 20.86
N VAL A 291 -0.22 6.77 20.12
CA VAL A 291 1.15 6.27 19.89
C VAL A 291 1.96 7.29 19.08
N ASN A 292 1.37 7.85 18.04
CA ASN A 292 2.03 8.77 17.12
C ASN A 292 2.40 10.12 17.74
N THR A 293 1.60 10.64 18.65
CA THR A 293 1.68 12.03 19.11
C THR A 293 3.07 12.42 19.60
N ARG A 294 3.78 11.52 20.31
CA ARG A 294 5.14 11.80 20.79
C ARG A 294 6.15 11.99 19.68
N TYR A 295 6.07 11.15 18.64
CA TYR A 295 7.00 11.18 17.50
C TYR A 295 6.72 12.39 16.61
N LEU A 296 5.45 12.66 16.36
CA LEU A 296 4.98 13.82 15.61
C LEU A 296 5.40 15.13 16.27
N ARG A 297 5.34 15.19 17.61
CA ARG A 297 5.79 16.37 18.37
C ARG A 297 7.27 16.70 18.13
N ALA A 298 8.14 15.71 18.05
CA ALA A 298 9.56 15.91 17.77
C ALA A 298 9.79 16.43 16.33
N LEU A 299 9.07 15.88 15.34
CA LEU A 299 9.15 16.32 13.94
C LEU A 299 8.62 17.75 13.78
N VAL A 300 7.47 18.08 14.38
CA VAL A 300 6.90 19.45 14.36
C VAL A 300 7.84 20.44 15.08
N ALA A 301 8.46 20.03 16.19
CA ALA A 301 9.45 20.88 16.87
C ALA A 301 10.70 21.15 16.04
N ALA A 302 11.06 20.23 15.14
CA ALA A 302 12.16 20.34 14.21
C ALA A 302 11.77 21.08 12.89
N GLY A 303 10.51 21.51 12.71
CA GLY A 303 10.05 22.30 11.57
C GLY A 303 9.16 21.54 10.57
N ALA A 304 8.78 20.29 10.82
CA ALA A 304 7.84 19.60 9.94
C ALA A 304 6.45 20.24 9.99
N GLU A 305 5.78 20.30 8.85
CA GLU A 305 4.37 20.70 8.73
C GLU A 305 3.49 19.45 8.91
N LEU A 306 2.61 19.47 9.89
CA LEU A 306 1.70 18.37 10.19
C LEU A 306 0.25 18.79 9.99
N TYR A 307 -0.53 17.92 9.32
CA TYR A 307 -1.95 18.13 9.02
C TYR A 307 -2.78 16.91 9.37
N GLU A 308 -3.97 17.14 9.92
CA GLU A 308 -5.00 16.12 10.13
C GLU A 308 -6.13 16.30 9.12
N PHE A 309 -6.36 15.29 8.27
CA PHE A 309 -7.48 15.28 7.33
C PHE A 309 -8.82 15.19 8.06
N GLN A 310 -9.72 16.13 7.80
CA GLN A 310 -10.93 16.29 8.61
C GLN A 310 -12.17 15.58 8.08
N PRO A 311 -12.44 15.49 6.75
CA PRO A 311 -13.74 15.06 6.24
C PRO A 311 -14.12 13.62 6.61
N THR A 312 -13.17 12.70 6.55
CA THR A 312 -13.36 11.25 6.76
C THR A 312 -12.02 10.59 7.09
N MET A 313 -11.99 9.26 7.23
CA MET A 313 -10.73 8.51 7.27
C MET A 313 -9.97 8.69 5.96
N THR A 314 -8.73 9.18 6.02
CA THR A 314 -7.80 9.05 4.90
C THR A 314 -6.99 7.77 5.07
N HIS A 315 -7.11 6.86 4.08
CA HIS A 315 -6.49 5.53 4.16
C HIS A 315 -5.38 5.32 3.11
N GLY A 316 -5.08 6.33 2.29
CA GLY A 316 -3.98 6.28 1.32
C GLY A 316 -2.61 6.09 1.96
N LYS A 317 -1.66 5.57 1.20
CA LYS A 317 -0.26 5.42 1.54
C LYS A 317 0.55 5.95 0.37
N LEU A 318 0.99 7.21 0.49
CA LEU A 318 1.71 7.91 -0.57
C LEU A 318 2.82 8.75 0.04
N VAL A 319 4.02 8.61 -0.51
CA VAL A 319 5.18 9.45 -0.24
C VAL A 319 5.70 10.01 -1.55
N VAL A 320 5.95 11.31 -1.60
CA VAL A 320 6.61 11.97 -2.73
C VAL A 320 7.88 12.63 -2.24
N VAL A 321 9.02 12.33 -2.87
CA VAL A 321 10.33 12.88 -2.54
C VAL A 321 10.85 13.72 -3.70
N ASP A 322 11.24 14.95 -3.39
CA ASP A 322 11.83 15.93 -4.33
C ASP A 322 10.99 16.16 -5.61
N GLY A 323 9.66 15.94 -5.53
CA GLY A 323 8.78 16.04 -6.69
C GLY A 323 9.12 15.10 -7.84
N HIS A 324 9.92 14.06 -7.60
CA HIS A 324 10.41 13.14 -8.62
C HIS A 324 10.11 11.67 -8.31
N LEU A 325 10.37 11.20 -7.09
CA LEU A 325 10.03 9.85 -6.67
C LEU A 325 8.67 9.83 -5.99
N SER A 326 7.77 9.01 -6.49
CA SER A 326 6.50 8.67 -5.81
C SER A 326 6.53 7.22 -5.37
N ILE A 327 6.22 6.95 -4.09
CA ILE A 327 6.07 5.62 -3.50
C ILE A 327 4.62 5.50 -3.01
N ALA A 328 3.86 4.57 -3.57
CA ALA A 328 2.47 4.35 -3.21
C ALA A 328 2.13 2.86 -3.19
N GLY A 329 1.19 2.43 -2.33
CA GLY A 329 0.82 1.01 -2.29
C GLY A 329 0.04 0.61 -1.05
N SER A 330 0.31 -0.60 -0.57
CA SER A 330 -0.37 -1.16 0.60
C SER A 330 0.36 -0.88 1.91
N THR A 331 1.67 -0.58 1.86
CA THR A 331 2.57 -0.53 3.01
C THR A 331 2.28 0.67 3.92
N ASN A 332 1.95 0.42 5.17
CA ASN A 332 1.93 1.46 6.19
C ASN A 332 3.36 1.80 6.65
N LEU A 333 3.56 3.03 7.12
CA LEU A 333 4.82 3.43 7.75
C LEU A 333 4.84 2.98 9.22
N ASP A 334 4.75 1.65 9.44
CA ASP A 334 4.75 1.01 10.74
C ASP A 334 5.58 -0.30 10.74
N GLN A 335 5.84 -0.83 11.94
CA GLN A 335 6.68 -2.02 12.09
C GLN A 335 6.00 -3.29 11.55
N ARG A 336 4.68 -3.38 11.63
CA ARG A 336 3.95 -4.54 11.15
C ARG A 336 4.08 -4.69 9.63
N SER A 337 3.94 -3.60 8.89
CA SER A 337 4.12 -3.59 7.44
C SER A 337 5.56 -3.88 7.02
N PHE A 338 6.56 -3.47 7.82
CA PHE A 338 7.96 -3.69 7.46
C PHE A 338 8.48 -5.09 7.80
N PHE A 339 8.00 -5.70 8.90
CA PHE A 339 8.63 -6.89 9.47
C PHE A 339 7.71 -8.10 9.60
N ILE A 340 6.42 -7.95 9.34
CA ILE A 340 5.44 -9.01 9.59
C ILE A 340 4.57 -9.29 8.36
N ASN A 341 3.96 -8.25 7.78
CA ASN A 341 3.01 -8.45 6.69
C ASN A 341 3.69 -8.57 5.33
N ASP A 342 3.05 -9.30 4.43
CA ASP A 342 3.33 -9.17 3.01
C ASP A 342 2.67 -7.91 2.47
N GLU A 343 3.46 -7.10 1.77
CA GLU A 343 3.06 -5.79 1.26
C GLU A 343 3.52 -5.62 -0.19
N ASN A 344 3.03 -4.59 -0.86
CA ASN A 344 3.56 -4.15 -2.14
C ASN A 344 3.46 -2.64 -2.32
N ASN A 345 4.48 -2.06 -2.97
CA ASN A 345 4.52 -0.66 -3.32
C ASN A 345 4.85 -0.46 -4.80
N LEU A 346 4.20 0.50 -5.41
CA LEU A 346 4.55 1.07 -6.70
C LEU A 346 5.52 2.22 -6.48
N ASN A 347 6.69 2.15 -7.08
CA ASN A 347 7.67 3.24 -7.13
C ASN A 347 7.68 3.81 -8.56
N VAL A 348 7.59 5.13 -8.69
CA VAL A 348 7.62 5.83 -9.98
C VAL A 348 8.65 6.96 -9.91
N LEU A 349 9.55 7.02 -10.89
CA LEU A 349 10.52 8.11 -11.08
C LEU A 349 10.09 8.95 -12.28
N ASP A 350 9.30 10.01 -12.00
CA ASP A 350 8.81 10.94 -13.03
C ASP A 350 8.27 12.22 -12.39
N ASP A 351 8.68 13.37 -12.93
CA ASP A 351 8.27 14.68 -12.40
C ASP A 351 6.79 14.97 -12.64
N ALA A 352 6.28 14.65 -13.82
CA ALA A 352 4.89 14.95 -14.18
C ALA A 352 3.93 14.04 -13.40
N PHE A 353 4.28 12.77 -13.19
CA PHE A 353 3.51 11.87 -12.33
C PHE A 353 3.52 12.37 -10.89
N SER A 354 4.69 12.70 -10.35
CA SER A 354 4.83 13.19 -8.98
C SER A 354 4.10 14.52 -8.76
N ALA A 355 4.12 15.41 -9.76
CA ALA A 355 3.35 16.67 -9.69
C ALA A 355 1.84 16.43 -9.56
N ARG A 356 1.29 15.44 -10.28
CA ARG A 356 -0.13 15.03 -10.12
C ARG A 356 -0.42 14.49 -8.72
N GLN A 357 0.51 13.69 -8.15
CA GLN A 357 0.37 13.20 -6.78
C GLN A 357 0.43 14.36 -5.76
N LEU A 358 1.33 15.30 -5.94
CA LEU A 358 1.44 16.49 -5.09
C LEU A 358 0.19 17.37 -5.18
N ASP A 359 -0.41 17.52 -6.36
CA ASP A 359 -1.68 18.26 -6.51
C ASP A 359 -2.83 17.56 -5.77
N MET A 360 -2.91 16.25 -5.84
CA MET A 360 -3.86 15.45 -5.05
C MET A 360 -3.66 15.68 -3.55
N ILE A 361 -2.42 15.57 -3.04
CA ILE A 361 -2.09 15.81 -1.63
C ILE A 361 -2.41 17.27 -1.24
N ARG A 362 -2.19 18.24 -2.11
CA ARG A 362 -2.54 19.66 -1.88
C ARG A 362 -4.04 19.83 -1.65
N ARG A 363 -4.89 19.21 -2.48
CA ARG A 363 -6.37 19.23 -2.28
C ARG A 363 -6.79 18.58 -0.95
N ASP A 364 -6.14 17.48 -0.55
CA ASP A 364 -6.39 16.85 0.74
C ASP A 364 -5.92 17.74 1.90
N ARG A 365 -4.79 18.42 1.77
CA ARG A 365 -4.28 19.40 2.75
C ARG A 365 -5.24 20.58 2.95
N GLU A 366 -5.87 21.09 1.90
CA GLU A 366 -6.85 22.18 1.98
C GLU A 366 -8.08 21.79 2.85
N LYS A 367 -8.37 20.51 2.95
CA LYS A 367 -9.42 19.94 3.80
C LYS A 367 -8.90 19.51 5.17
N SER A 368 -7.67 19.81 5.50
CA SER A 368 -6.98 19.35 6.71
C SER A 368 -6.78 20.48 7.71
N LYS A 369 -6.80 20.14 8.99
CA LYS A 369 -6.41 21.04 10.08
C LYS A 369 -4.89 20.97 10.26
N ARG A 370 -4.19 22.11 10.17
CA ARG A 370 -2.77 22.17 10.54
C ARG A 370 -2.64 22.01 12.06
N LEU A 371 -1.71 21.16 12.49
CA LEU A 371 -1.38 20.95 13.88
C LEU A 371 -0.08 21.64 14.25
N HIS A 372 -0.07 22.25 15.43
CA HIS A 372 1.08 22.87 16.05
C HIS A 372 1.51 22.09 17.29
N ARG A 373 2.70 22.38 17.82
CA ARG A 373 3.26 21.67 18.97
C ARG A 373 2.32 21.61 20.20
N PRO A 374 1.55 22.65 20.56
CA PRO A 374 0.58 22.58 21.65
C PRO A 374 -0.55 21.58 21.42
N ASP A 375 -1.03 21.41 20.17
CA ASP A 375 -2.10 20.48 19.81
C ASP A 375 -1.70 19.02 20.05
N LEU A 376 -0.40 18.74 20.14
CA LEU A 376 0.20 17.43 20.37
C LEU A 376 0.49 17.15 21.85
N ASN A 377 -0.08 17.92 22.77
CA ASN A 377 0.01 17.64 24.21
C ASN A 377 -0.99 16.54 24.58
N LEU A 378 -0.48 15.43 25.10
CA LEU A 378 -1.32 14.34 25.59
C LEU A 378 -1.85 14.66 26.98
N SER A 379 -3.15 14.45 27.23
CA SER A 379 -3.66 14.32 28.58
C SER A 379 -3.05 13.08 29.27
N LEU A 380 -2.97 13.09 30.60
CA LEU A 380 -2.41 11.97 31.38
C LEU A 380 -3.04 10.61 30.97
N GLY A 381 -4.37 10.56 30.76
CA GLY A 381 -5.06 9.33 30.33
C GLY A 381 -4.63 8.84 28.96
N ARG A 382 -4.48 9.73 27.97
CA ARG A 382 -3.97 9.38 26.63
C ARG A 382 -2.49 9.01 26.65
N TRP A 383 -1.71 9.57 27.57
CA TRP A 383 -0.32 9.18 27.78
C TRP A 383 -0.20 7.73 28.27
N PHE A 384 -1.02 7.31 29.26
CA PHE A 384 -1.08 5.92 29.74
C PHE A 384 -1.57 4.96 28.65
N GLN A 385 -2.60 5.33 27.91
CA GLN A 385 -3.10 4.54 26.77
C GLN A 385 -2.01 4.36 25.71
N GLY A 386 -1.30 5.41 25.32
CA GLY A 386 -0.18 5.33 24.37
C GLY A 386 1.03 4.56 24.92
N ALA A 387 1.26 4.57 26.25
CA ALA A 387 2.31 3.77 26.88
C ALA A 387 1.96 2.28 26.88
N PHE A 388 0.71 1.93 27.13
CA PHE A 388 0.21 0.55 27.07
C PHE A 388 0.21 0.01 25.62
N CYS A 389 -0.28 0.78 24.65
CA CYS A 389 -0.29 0.37 23.24
C CYS A 389 1.13 0.15 22.68
N ARG A 390 2.16 0.83 23.21
CA ARG A 390 3.57 0.59 22.82
C ARG A 390 4.08 -0.79 23.16
N LEU A 391 3.54 -1.47 24.18
CA LEU A 391 3.86 -2.87 24.47
C LEU A 391 3.44 -3.80 23.31
N PHE A 392 2.51 -3.33 22.48
CA PHE A 392 1.97 -4.02 21.31
C PHE A 392 2.36 -3.36 19.97
N GLU A 393 3.32 -2.42 19.97
CA GLU A 393 3.77 -1.67 18.77
C GLU A 393 4.26 -2.61 17.66
N TYR A 394 4.74 -3.82 18.01
CA TYR A 394 5.10 -4.87 17.06
C TYR A 394 3.89 -5.63 16.48
N GLN A 395 2.69 -5.41 17.02
CA GLN A 395 1.47 -6.08 16.58
C GLN A 395 0.47 -5.12 15.90
N MET A 396 0.78 -3.84 15.91
CA MET A 396 0.01 -2.76 15.25
C MET A 396 0.70 -2.38 13.90
#